data_0d3dd8d1a41ea9549a4712d0a5519e45
#
_entry.id   0d3dd8d1a41ea9549a4712d0a5519e45
#
_cell.length_a   1.000
_cell.length_b   1.000
_cell.length_c   1.000
_cell.angle_alpha   90.00
_cell.angle_beta   90.00
_cell.angle_gamma   90.00
#
_symmetry.space_group_name_H-M   'P 1'
#
loop_
_entity.id
_entity.type
_entity.pdbx_description
1 polymer ?
#
loop_
_entity_poly.entity_id
_entity_poly.type
_entity_poly.pdbx_seq_one_letter_code
_entity_poly.pdbx_strand_id
1 'polypeptide(L)'
;ELFREHSIPVGQVLTTKESFGTRRHYLNQKNCMTVMLENNVIPIVNENDTISVSELMFTDNDELSGLIASMMDAQALIILSNIDGIYNGSPADPGSSVIREIDHGKDLSNYIQATKSSFGRGGMLTKTNIARKVADEGITVIIANGKRDNILVDLLQHPKETLCTRFIPSNEPVSSVKKWIAHSEGFAKGEIHINECATEVLNSEKAVSILPIGITHVEGEFEKDDIVRIMDFQGNQVGVGKVNC
;
A
#
# COMPACT_ATOMS: atom_id res chain seq x y z
N GLU A 1 -9.41 26.46 -3.09
CA GLU A 1 -9.94 27.49 -4.02
C GLU A 1 -10.37 26.87 -5.36
N LEU A 2 -9.51 26.13 -6.09
CA LEU A 2 -9.83 25.56 -7.42
C LEU A 2 -11.14 24.75 -7.46
N PHE A 3 -11.35 23.85 -6.50
CA PHE A 3 -12.57 23.04 -6.44
C PHE A 3 -13.83 23.89 -6.15
N ARG A 4 -13.66 25.00 -5.42
CA ARG A 4 -14.76 25.89 -5.07
C ARG A 4 -15.37 26.58 -6.29
N GLU A 5 -14.56 26.91 -7.29
CA GLU A 5 -15.00 27.51 -8.56
C GLU A 5 -15.95 26.57 -9.32
N HIS A 6 -15.82 25.26 -9.10
CA HIS A 6 -16.67 24.23 -9.67
C HIS A 6 -17.78 23.75 -8.72
N SER A 7 -18.01 24.44 -7.60
CA SER A 7 -19.00 24.04 -6.56
C SER A 7 -18.78 22.61 -6.03
N ILE A 8 -17.51 22.16 -5.99
CA ILE A 8 -17.15 20.86 -5.46
C ILE A 8 -16.64 21.06 -4.03
N PRO A 9 -17.36 20.57 -3.00
CA PRO A 9 -16.89 20.65 -1.62
C PRO A 9 -15.73 19.67 -1.40
N VAL A 10 -14.68 20.17 -0.79
CA VAL A 10 -13.50 19.39 -0.41
C VAL A 10 -13.15 19.62 1.04
N GLY A 11 -12.56 18.64 1.69
CA GLY A 11 -12.04 18.76 3.05
C GLY A 11 -10.62 18.23 3.15
N GLN A 12 -9.74 19.01 3.79
CA GLN A 12 -8.38 18.59 4.05
C GLN A 12 -8.34 17.60 5.22
N VAL A 13 -7.64 16.48 5.02
CA VAL A 13 -7.35 15.48 6.04
C VAL A 13 -5.84 15.38 6.18
N LEU A 14 -5.29 15.90 7.27
CA LEU A 14 -3.89 15.73 7.62
C LEU A 14 -3.74 14.55 8.57
N THR A 15 -2.86 13.64 8.23
CA THR A 15 -2.64 12.42 8.98
C THR A 15 -1.16 12.17 9.25
N THR A 16 -0.85 11.35 10.23
CA THR A 16 0.50 10.87 10.50
C THR A 16 0.51 9.35 10.42
N LYS A 17 1.67 8.76 10.27
CA LYS A 17 1.81 7.32 10.29
C LYS A 17 1.24 6.71 11.58
N GLU A 18 1.45 7.36 12.74
CA GLU A 18 0.86 6.96 14.02
C GLU A 18 -0.67 6.84 14.01
N SER A 19 -1.34 7.66 13.19
CA SER A 19 -2.80 7.63 13.04
C SER A 19 -3.33 6.30 12.47
N PHE A 20 -2.46 5.42 12.02
CA PHE A 20 -2.80 4.08 11.52
C PHE A 20 -2.24 2.97 12.41
N GLY A 21 -1.39 3.30 13.38
CA GLY A 21 -0.66 2.34 14.23
C GLY A 21 -1.55 1.48 15.13
N THR A 22 -2.73 1.96 15.50
CA THR A 22 -3.71 1.16 16.25
C THR A 22 -5.00 0.95 15.46
N ARG A 23 -5.65 -0.20 15.65
CA ARG A 23 -6.92 -0.49 14.97
C ARG A 23 -7.97 0.57 15.24
N ARG A 24 -8.02 1.15 16.43
CA ARG A 24 -8.96 2.20 16.80
C ARG A 24 -8.71 3.48 15.98
N HIS A 25 -7.47 3.93 15.89
CA HIS A 25 -7.12 5.12 15.11
C HIS A 25 -7.38 4.90 13.62
N TYR A 26 -7.01 3.75 13.09
CA TYR A 26 -7.32 3.34 11.72
C TYR A 26 -8.83 3.43 11.41
N LEU A 27 -9.68 2.88 12.28
CA LEU A 27 -11.14 2.93 12.10
C LEU A 27 -11.70 4.35 12.25
N ASN A 28 -11.12 5.19 13.11
CA ASN A 28 -11.51 6.61 13.21
C ASN A 28 -11.18 7.37 11.91
N GLN A 29 -10.02 7.13 11.31
CA GLN A 29 -9.65 7.72 10.02
C GLN A 29 -10.61 7.27 8.92
N LYS A 30 -10.87 5.96 8.84
CA LYS A 30 -11.84 5.38 7.89
C LYS A 30 -13.21 6.05 8.05
N ASN A 31 -13.73 6.13 9.27
CA ASN A 31 -15.03 6.73 9.54
C ASN A 31 -15.08 8.21 9.16
N CYS A 32 -14.04 8.97 9.48
CA CYS A 32 -13.94 10.38 9.10
C CYS A 32 -14.10 10.56 7.57
N MET A 33 -13.33 9.82 6.78
CA MET A 33 -13.38 9.91 5.32
C MET A 33 -14.71 9.38 4.76
N THR A 34 -15.27 8.34 5.37
CA THR A 34 -16.57 7.78 4.97
C THR A 34 -17.66 8.84 5.15
N VAL A 35 -17.72 9.51 6.31
CA VAL A 35 -18.70 10.57 6.58
C VAL A 35 -18.53 11.76 5.62
N MET A 36 -17.30 12.13 5.28
CA MET A 36 -17.05 13.17 4.27
C MET A 36 -17.66 12.77 2.92
N LEU A 37 -17.36 11.56 2.43
CA LEU A 37 -17.87 11.07 1.16
C LEU A 37 -19.39 10.94 1.14
N GLU A 38 -20.01 10.44 2.20
CA GLU A 38 -21.48 10.37 2.37
C GLU A 38 -22.16 11.75 2.30
N ASN A 39 -21.43 12.80 2.68
CA ASN A 39 -21.90 14.19 2.59
C ASN A 39 -21.41 14.89 1.30
N ASN A 40 -20.97 14.15 0.30
CA ASN A 40 -20.46 14.67 -0.97
C ASN A 40 -19.24 15.61 -0.82
N VAL A 41 -18.43 15.43 0.22
CA VAL A 41 -17.19 16.16 0.45
C VAL A 41 -16.01 15.25 0.02
N ILE A 42 -15.20 15.72 -0.91
CA ILE A 42 -14.01 14.98 -1.35
C ILE A 42 -12.88 15.15 -0.33
N PRO A 43 -12.38 14.08 0.32
CA PRO A 43 -11.23 14.17 1.21
C PRO A 43 -9.95 14.37 0.41
N ILE A 44 -9.19 15.43 0.73
CA ILE A 44 -7.83 15.65 0.21
C ILE A 44 -6.87 15.32 1.33
N VAL A 45 -6.19 14.20 1.20
CA VAL A 45 -5.34 13.64 2.25
C VAL A 45 -3.87 13.98 2.00
N ASN A 46 -3.17 14.38 3.04
CA ASN A 46 -1.71 14.52 3.02
C ASN A 46 -1.13 14.18 4.39
N GLU A 47 0.18 13.94 4.44
CA GLU A 47 0.87 13.80 5.71
C GLU A 47 0.89 15.12 6.48
N ASN A 48 0.83 15.04 7.80
CA ASN A 48 0.99 16.19 8.69
C ASN A 48 2.47 16.39 9.04
N ASP A 49 3.22 16.96 8.11
CA ASP A 49 4.67 17.19 8.26
C ASP A 49 5.03 18.09 9.47
N THR A 50 4.05 18.80 10.02
CA THR A 50 4.28 19.71 11.16
C THR A 50 4.50 18.96 12.47
N ILE A 51 3.86 17.81 12.62
CA ILE A 51 3.88 17.01 13.86
C ILE A 51 4.45 15.61 13.67
N SER A 52 4.70 15.20 12.43
CA SER A 52 5.33 13.91 12.15
C SER A 52 6.79 13.91 12.61
N VAL A 53 7.15 12.91 13.40
CA VAL A 53 8.54 12.64 13.78
C VAL A 53 9.22 11.91 12.64
N SER A 54 10.45 12.27 12.28
CA SER A 54 11.17 11.75 11.10
C SER A 54 11.23 10.21 11.01
N GLU A 55 11.22 9.52 12.14
CA GLU A 55 11.24 8.06 12.22
C GLU A 55 9.87 7.41 11.91
N LEU A 56 8.79 8.19 12.00
CA LEU A 56 7.41 7.77 11.80
C LEU A 56 6.75 8.47 10.59
N MET A 57 7.54 9.06 9.71
CA MET A 57 7.04 9.64 8.46
C MET A 57 6.77 8.55 7.42
N PHE A 58 5.81 8.80 6.55
CA PHE A 58 5.67 8.00 5.35
C PHE A 58 6.90 8.17 4.45
N THR A 59 7.29 7.13 3.74
CA THR A 59 8.42 7.18 2.82
C THR A 59 8.14 8.17 1.67
N ASP A 60 6.89 8.18 1.23
CA ASP A 60 6.33 9.09 0.23
C ASP A 60 4.80 9.03 0.22
N ASN A 61 4.16 9.88 -0.59
CA ASN A 61 2.71 9.88 -0.75
C ASN A 61 2.16 8.64 -1.46
N ASP A 62 3.01 7.83 -2.10
CA ASP A 62 2.57 6.56 -2.70
C ASP A 62 2.22 5.55 -1.59
N GLU A 63 3.05 5.47 -0.53
CA GLU A 63 2.77 4.64 0.65
C GLU A 63 1.44 5.05 1.30
N LEU A 64 1.26 6.35 1.54
CA LEU A 64 0.02 6.89 2.09
C LEU A 64 -1.18 6.58 1.19
N SER A 65 -1.05 6.74 -0.13
CA SER A 65 -2.14 6.48 -1.07
C SER A 65 -2.58 5.02 -1.08
N GLY A 66 -1.61 4.09 -1.01
CA GLY A 66 -1.89 2.66 -0.91
C GLY A 66 -2.65 2.31 0.37
N LEU A 67 -2.20 2.85 1.50
CA LEU A 67 -2.84 2.65 2.80
C LEU A 67 -4.29 3.18 2.80
N ILE A 68 -4.52 4.39 2.25
CA ILE A 68 -5.86 4.97 2.14
C ILE A 68 -6.75 4.14 1.20
N ALA A 69 -6.25 3.72 0.04
CA ALA A 69 -7.00 2.89 -0.89
C ALA A 69 -7.45 1.58 -0.24
N SER A 70 -6.54 0.93 0.49
CA SER A 70 -6.81 -0.30 1.24
C SER A 70 -7.80 -0.08 2.38
N MET A 71 -7.62 0.99 3.16
CA MET A 71 -8.48 1.35 4.29
C MET A 71 -9.92 1.64 3.84
N MET A 72 -10.08 2.34 2.73
CA MET A 72 -11.38 2.75 2.20
C MET A 72 -12.03 1.67 1.32
N ASP A 73 -11.39 0.53 1.12
CA ASP A 73 -11.83 -0.52 0.19
C ASP A 73 -12.14 0.06 -1.20
N ALA A 74 -11.21 0.88 -1.71
CA ALA A 74 -11.35 1.55 -2.99
C ALA A 74 -11.48 0.55 -4.14
N GLN A 75 -12.23 0.88 -5.17
CA GLN A 75 -12.34 0.04 -6.37
C GLN A 75 -11.08 0.13 -7.24
N ALA A 76 -10.43 1.30 -7.22
CA ALA A 76 -9.20 1.55 -7.94
C ALA A 76 -8.32 2.58 -7.23
N LEU A 77 -7.00 2.41 -7.37
CA LEU A 77 -5.98 3.40 -7.01
C LEU A 77 -5.30 3.88 -8.30
N ILE A 78 -5.33 5.17 -8.57
CA ILE A 78 -4.64 5.77 -9.72
C ILE A 78 -3.45 6.56 -9.20
N ILE A 79 -2.24 6.11 -9.52
CA ILE A 79 -0.99 6.79 -9.19
C ILE A 79 -0.56 7.61 -10.41
N LEU A 80 -0.66 8.93 -10.29
CA LEU A 80 -0.20 9.85 -11.31
C LEU A 80 1.30 10.11 -11.15
N SER A 81 2.06 9.79 -12.18
CA SER A 81 3.51 9.93 -12.23
C SER A 81 3.93 10.88 -13.36
N ASN A 82 5.23 11.09 -13.53
CA ASN A 82 5.80 11.86 -14.63
C ASN A 82 6.16 10.98 -15.85
N ILE A 83 5.86 9.68 -15.80
CA ILE A 83 6.06 8.71 -16.88
C ILE A 83 4.78 7.95 -17.17
N ASP A 84 4.68 7.36 -18.36
CA ASP A 84 3.44 6.74 -18.86
C ASP A 84 3.06 5.42 -18.16
N GLY A 85 3.95 4.87 -17.36
CA GLY A 85 3.79 3.61 -16.68
C GLY A 85 5.12 2.93 -16.39
N ILE A 86 5.10 1.64 -16.13
CA ILE A 86 6.30 0.81 -15.93
C ILE A 86 6.79 0.34 -17.29
N TYR A 87 8.07 0.56 -17.59
CA TYR A 87 8.69 0.14 -18.83
C TYR A 87 9.38 -1.21 -18.68
N ASN A 88 9.47 -1.97 -19.77
CA ASN A 88 10.20 -3.23 -19.84
C ASN A 88 11.73 -3.06 -19.97
N GLY A 89 12.22 -1.82 -19.92
CA GLY A 89 13.62 -1.42 -19.98
C GLY A 89 13.76 0.06 -19.60
N SER A 90 14.90 0.67 -19.93
CA SER A 90 15.04 2.12 -19.73
C SER A 90 14.11 2.87 -20.70
N PRO A 91 13.33 3.88 -20.22
CA PRO A 91 12.49 4.69 -21.11
C PRO A 91 13.24 5.40 -22.24
N ALA A 92 14.56 5.56 -22.09
CA ALA A 92 15.42 6.16 -23.11
C ALA A 92 15.84 5.17 -24.21
N ASP A 93 15.64 3.89 -24.04
CA ASP A 93 16.04 2.86 -24.99
C ASP A 93 15.01 2.74 -26.12
N PRO A 94 15.43 2.74 -27.41
CA PRO A 94 14.51 2.72 -28.56
C PRO A 94 13.59 1.50 -28.64
N GLY A 95 13.95 0.40 -27.96
CA GLY A 95 13.16 -0.84 -27.89
C GLY A 95 12.27 -0.96 -26.64
N SER A 96 12.32 0.03 -25.77
CA SER A 96 11.56 0.00 -24.53
C SER A 96 10.11 0.40 -24.76
N SER A 97 9.20 -0.33 -24.10
CA SER A 97 7.77 -0.07 -24.15
C SER A 97 7.13 -0.16 -22.77
N VAL A 98 6.00 0.50 -22.59
CA VAL A 98 5.22 0.41 -21.36
C VAL A 98 4.58 -0.96 -21.24
N ILE A 99 4.76 -1.61 -20.08
CA ILE A 99 4.07 -2.83 -19.71
C ILE A 99 2.61 -2.45 -19.39
N ARG A 100 1.69 -2.89 -20.24
CA ARG A 100 0.27 -2.49 -20.16
C ARG A 100 -0.45 -3.12 -18.97
N GLU A 101 -0.17 -4.39 -18.70
CA GLU A 101 -0.83 -5.17 -17.65
C GLU A 101 0.20 -6.01 -16.89
N ILE A 102 0.01 -6.06 -15.59
CA ILE A 102 0.82 -6.85 -14.67
C ILE A 102 -0.12 -7.74 -13.88
N ASP A 103 -0.03 -9.04 -14.14
CA ASP A 103 -0.81 -10.04 -13.44
C ASP A 103 -0.27 -10.29 -12.03
N HIS A 104 -1.16 -10.81 -11.17
CA HIS A 104 -0.79 -11.29 -9.84
C HIS A 104 0.34 -12.31 -9.93
N GLY A 105 1.36 -12.18 -9.07
CA GLY A 105 2.51 -13.09 -9.01
C GLY A 105 3.59 -12.90 -10.08
N LYS A 106 3.41 -12.00 -11.07
CA LYS A 106 4.45 -11.73 -12.07
C LYS A 106 5.69 -11.09 -11.44
N ASP A 107 6.85 -11.72 -11.62
CA ASP A 107 8.12 -11.16 -11.16
C ASP A 107 8.51 -9.94 -11.99
N LEU A 108 8.72 -8.81 -11.32
CA LEU A 108 9.14 -7.53 -11.91
C LEU A 108 10.59 -7.18 -11.59
N SER A 109 11.32 -8.05 -10.89
CA SER A 109 12.69 -7.78 -10.42
C SER A 109 13.63 -7.32 -11.54
N ASN A 110 13.51 -7.94 -12.71
CA ASN A 110 14.34 -7.61 -13.87
C ASN A 110 14.02 -6.21 -14.45
N TYR A 111 12.77 -5.78 -14.41
CA TYR A 111 12.34 -4.47 -14.93
C TYR A 111 12.69 -3.34 -13.96
N ILE A 112 12.59 -3.60 -12.67
CA ILE A 112 12.89 -2.63 -11.61
C ILE A 112 14.39 -2.35 -11.52
N GLN A 113 15.25 -3.33 -11.76
CA GLN A 113 16.71 -3.15 -11.78
C GLN A 113 17.17 -2.24 -12.94
N ALA A 114 16.56 -2.37 -14.10
CA ALA A 114 16.85 -1.52 -15.26
C ALA A 114 16.49 -0.04 -15.00
N THR A 115 15.48 0.22 -14.16
CA THR A 115 14.99 1.57 -13.85
C THR A 115 15.81 2.27 -12.75
N LYS A 116 16.51 1.51 -11.88
CA LYS A 116 17.34 2.07 -10.79
C LYS A 116 18.47 3.00 -11.27
N SER A 117 18.94 2.82 -12.49
CA SER A 117 20.06 3.58 -13.05
C SER A 117 19.68 4.98 -13.57
N SER A 118 18.41 5.25 -13.87
CA SER A 118 17.99 6.48 -14.58
C SER A 118 17.10 7.45 -13.79
N PHE A 119 16.46 7.03 -12.73
CA PHE A 119 15.51 7.86 -11.98
C PHE A 119 15.76 7.81 -10.47
N GLY A 120 16.67 8.58 -9.93
CA GLY A 120 16.88 8.86 -8.49
C GLY A 120 16.38 7.82 -7.47
N ARG A 121 16.83 7.91 -6.24
CA ARG A 121 16.52 6.94 -5.20
C ARG A 121 15.01 6.73 -5.01
N GLY A 122 14.52 5.52 -5.29
CA GLY A 122 13.29 4.96 -4.71
C GLY A 122 12.00 5.09 -5.51
N GLY A 123 11.78 6.14 -6.27
CA GLY A 123 10.43 6.49 -6.75
C GLY A 123 9.65 5.40 -7.53
N MET A 124 10.25 4.73 -8.51
CA MET A 124 9.53 3.69 -9.29
C MET A 124 9.43 2.36 -8.55
N LEU A 125 10.47 2.01 -7.79
CA LEU A 125 10.45 0.79 -6.97
C LEU A 125 9.35 0.86 -5.89
N THR A 126 9.26 1.99 -5.19
CA THR A 126 8.22 2.22 -4.18
C THR A 126 6.84 2.16 -4.80
N LYS A 127 6.60 2.89 -5.91
CA LYS A 127 5.32 2.83 -6.63
C LYS A 127 4.93 1.43 -7.04
N THR A 128 5.87 0.64 -7.57
CA THR A 128 5.63 -0.73 -8.00
C THR A 128 5.29 -1.65 -6.82
N ASN A 129 6.02 -1.51 -5.72
CA ASN A 129 5.78 -2.32 -4.51
C ASN A 129 4.41 -2.01 -3.89
N ILE A 130 4.07 -0.73 -3.77
CA ILE A 130 2.75 -0.30 -3.27
C ILE A 130 1.64 -0.75 -4.22
N ALA A 131 1.81 -0.56 -5.54
CA ALA A 131 0.83 -0.98 -6.53
C ALA A 131 0.56 -2.49 -6.46
N ARG A 132 1.62 -3.30 -6.32
CA ARG A 132 1.48 -4.75 -6.17
C ARG A 132 0.73 -5.12 -4.89
N LYS A 133 1.17 -4.57 -3.76
CA LYS A 133 0.56 -4.83 -2.45
C LYS A 133 -0.93 -4.51 -2.44
N VAL A 134 -1.32 -3.39 -3.00
CA VAL A 134 -2.72 -2.96 -3.08
C VAL A 134 -3.51 -3.83 -4.07
N ALA A 135 -2.89 -4.26 -5.18
CA ALA A 135 -3.52 -5.19 -6.13
C ALA A 135 -3.73 -6.58 -5.53
N ASP A 136 -2.80 -7.07 -4.72
CA ASP A 136 -2.93 -8.33 -3.98
C ASP A 136 -4.10 -8.29 -2.96
N GLU A 137 -4.53 -7.10 -2.54
CA GLU A 137 -5.70 -6.89 -1.68
C GLU A 137 -7.03 -6.76 -2.44
N GLY A 138 -7.02 -6.96 -3.74
CA GLY A 138 -8.22 -6.95 -4.59
C GLY A 138 -8.58 -5.58 -5.17
N ILE A 139 -7.66 -4.62 -5.17
CA ILE A 139 -7.88 -3.26 -5.70
C ILE A 139 -7.13 -3.09 -7.01
N THR A 140 -7.81 -2.66 -8.08
CA THR A 140 -7.15 -2.32 -9.34
C THR A 140 -6.18 -1.14 -9.12
N VAL A 141 -4.91 -1.27 -9.53
CA VAL A 141 -3.97 -0.14 -9.46
C VAL A 141 -3.52 0.25 -10.85
N ILE A 142 -3.53 1.56 -11.13
CA ILE A 142 -3.13 2.13 -12.41
C ILE A 142 -2.00 3.13 -12.18
N ILE A 143 -0.90 2.98 -12.89
CA ILE A 143 0.18 3.97 -12.95
C ILE A 143 0.13 4.65 -14.31
N ALA A 144 -0.04 5.97 -14.33
CA ALA A 144 -0.19 6.76 -15.55
C ALA A 144 0.53 8.10 -15.46
N ASN A 145 0.70 8.77 -16.61
CA ASN A 145 1.37 10.06 -16.70
C ASN A 145 0.41 11.20 -16.39
N GLY A 146 0.58 11.79 -15.21
CA GLY A 146 -0.23 12.93 -14.76
C GLY A 146 -0.01 14.25 -15.54
N LYS A 147 0.98 14.30 -16.44
CA LYS A 147 1.21 15.46 -17.31
C LYS A 147 0.38 15.43 -18.59
N ARG A 148 -0.30 14.33 -18.88
CA ARG A 148 -1.18 14.22 -20.03
C ARG A 148 -2.51 14.91 -19.73
N ASP A 149 -2.97 15.72 -20.64
CA ASP A 149 -4.29 16.34 -20.54
C ASP A 149 -5.37 15.27 -20.48
N ASN A 150 -6.39 15.51 -19.67
CA ASN A 150 -7.57 14.65 -19.50
C ASN A 150 -7.28 13.19 -19.09
N ILE A 151 -6.08 12.88 -18.59
CA ILE A 151 -5.64 11.50 -18.30
C ILE A 151 -6.64 10.71 -17.43
N LEU A 152 -7.22 11.33 -16.40
CA LEU A 152 -8.21 10.66 -15.53
C LEU A 152 -9.49 10.31 -16.28
N VAL A 153 -9.94 11.18 -17.17
CA VAL A 153 -11.13 10.95 -18.00
C VAL A 153 -10.86 9.81 -18.98
N ASP A 154 -9.69 9.85 -19.64
CA ASP A 154 -9.27 8.85 -20.63
C ASP A 154 -9.10 7.46 -19.97
N LEU A 155 -8.52 7.40 -18.78
CA LEU A 155 -8.41 6.13 -18.03
C LEU A 155 -9.75 5.48 -17.71
N LEU A 156 -10.80 6.28 -17.49
CA LEU A 156 -12.14 5.80 -17.15
C LEU A 156 -12.98 5.51 -18.40
N GLN A 157 -12.90 6.34 -19.44
CA GLN A 157 -13.72 6.23 -20.64
C GLN A 157 -13.09 5.35 -21.72
N HIS A 158 -11.76 5.39 -21.84
CA HIS A 158 -10.98 4.69 -22.87
C HIS A 158 -9.87 3.82 -22.27
N PRO A 159 -10.18 2.92 -21.31
CA PRO A 159 -9.16 2.22 -20.50
C PRO A 159 -8.21 1.34 -21.31
N LYS A 160 -8.64 0.83 -22.45
CA LYS A 160 -7.81 -0.02 -23.33
C LYS A 160 -6.86 0.78 -24.22
N GLU A 161 -7.26 1.98 -24.60
CA GLU A 161 -6.51 2.85 -25.53
C GLU A 161 -5.49 3.71 -24.77
N THR A 162 -5.84 4.14 -23.54
CA THR A 162 -5.01 5.02 -22.74
C THR A 162 -3.72 4.33 -22.29
N LEU A 163 -2.59 4.96 -22.56
CA LEU A 163 -1.27 4.43 -22.22
C LEU A 163 -1.04 4.54 -20.72
N CYS A 164 -0.96 3.38 -20.04
CA CYS A 164 -0.73 3.24 -18.60
C CYS A 164 -0.26 1.82 -18.29
N THR A 165 0.19 1.59 -17.08
CA THR A 165 0.38 0.24 -16.51
C THR A 165 -0.76 -0.05 -15.54
N ARG A 166 -1.43 -1.18 -15.72
CA ARG A 166 -2.49 -1.67 -14.85
C ARG A 166 -2.05 -2.92 -14.12
N PHE A 167 -2.16 -2.92 -12.80
CA PHE A 167 -2.03 -4.11 -11.97
C PHE A 167 -3.40 -4.75 -11.83
N ILE A 168 -3.46 -6.02 -12.21
CA ILE A 168 -4.70 -6.80 -12.13
C ILE A 168 -4.93 -7.21 -10.68
N PRO A 169 -6.11 -6.91 -10.11
CA PRO A 169 -6.40 -7.22 -8.73
C PRO A 169 -6.49 -8.73 -8.49
N SER A 170 -6.09 -9.17 -7.30
CA SER A 170 -6.36 -10.53 -6.83
C SER A 170 -7.86 -10.74 -6.69
N ASN A 171 -8.32 -11.94 -7.04
CA ASN A 171 -9.71 -12.35 -6.84
C ASN A 171 -9.95 -12.93 -5.44
N GLU A 172 -8.92 -13.04 -4.62
CA GLU A 172 -9.03 -13.59 -3.26
C GLU A 172 -9.51 -12.51 -2.27
N PRO A 173 -10.57 -12.77 -1.50
CA PRO A 173 -11.09 -11.82 -0.54
C PRO A 173 -10.13 -11.67 0.64
N VAL A 174 -9.68 -10.44 0.91
CA VAL A 174 -8.86 -10.10 2.06
C VAL A 174 -9.69 -9.36 3.10
N SER A 175 -9.71 -9.85 4.34
CA SER A 175 -10.45 -9.20 5.42
C SER A 175 -9.85 -7.83 5.79
N SER A 176 -10.68 -6.90 6.26
CA SER A 176 -10.25 -5.56 6.67
C SER A 176 -9.20 -5.57 7.80
N VAL A 177 -9.19 -6.62 8.62
CA VAL A 177 -8.16 -6.79 9.66
C VAL A 177 -6.83 -7.19 9.04
N LYS A 178 -6.84 -8.13 8.09
CA LYS A 178 -5.62 -8.52 7.37
C LYS A 178 -5.04 -7.37 6.57
N LYS A 179 -5.88 -6.59 5.88
CA LYS A 179 -5.45 -5.37 5.18
C LYS A 179 -4.74 -4.39 6.13
N TRP A 180 -5.37 -4.10 7.28
CA TRP A 180 -4.75 -3.23 8.28
C TRP A 180 -3.41 -3.78 8.78
N ILE A 181 -3.33 -5.07 9.13
CA ILE A 181 -2.09 -5.71 9.59
C ILE A 181 -1.00 -5.61 8.51
N ALA A 182 -1.32 -5.89 7.25
CA ALA A 182 -0.37 -5.82 6.15
C ALA A 182 0.27 -4.43 5.98
N HIS A 183 -0.49 -3.36 6.27
CA HIS A 183 0.03 -1.98 6.21
C HIS A 183 0.62 -1.48 7.54
N SER A 184 0.68 -2.33 8.56
CA SER A 184 1.09 -1.95 9.92
C SER A 184 2.52 -2.38 10.26
N GLU A 185 3.31 -2.89 9.32
CA GLU A 185 4.68 -3.37 9.54
C GLU A 185 5.59 -2.32 10.22
N GLY A 186 5.49 -1.06 9.81
CA GLY A 186 6.24 0.05 10.39
C GLY A 186 5.82 0.45 11.81
N PHE A 187 4.79 -0.18 12.39
CA PHE A 187 4.27 0.08 13.74
C PHE A 187 4.49 -1.08 14.71
N ALA A 188 5.25 -2.09 14.30
CA ALA A 188 5.55 -3.21 15.15
C ALA A 188 6.30 -2.75 16.41
N LYS A 189 5.75 -3.04 17.58
CA LYS A 189 6.32 -2.69 18.89
C LYS A 189 7.32 -3.73 19.40
N GLY A 190 7.41 -4.85 18.72
CA GLY A 190 8.32 -5.93 19.09
C GLY A 190 8.33 -7.04 18.07
N GLU A 191 9.00 -8.13 18.43
CA GLU A 191 9.20 -9.29 17.59
C GLU A 191 8.79 -10.57 18.32
N ILE A 192 8.19 -11.50 17.58
CA ILE A 192 7.89 -12.84 18.06
C ILE A 192 8.64 -13.82 17.15
N HIS A 193 9.53 -14.60 17.74
CA HIS A 193 10.24 -15.66 17.05
C HIS A 193 9.45 -16.97 17.15
N ILE A 194 9.30 -17.66 16.02
CA ILE A 194 8.52 -18.89 15.95
C ILE A 194 9.38 -20.09 15.56
N ASN A 195 8.95 -21.29 15.99
CA ASN A 195 9.62 -22.53 15.64
C ASN A 195 9.34 -22.95 14.19
N GLU A 196 10.08 -23.95 13.72
CA GLU A 196 9.99 -24.46 12.34
C GLU A 196 8.57 -24.92 11.99
N CYS A 197 7.90 -25.64 12.88
CA CYS A 197 6.54 -26.13 12.67
C CYS A 197 5.53 -24.96 12.50
N ALA A 198 5.65 -23.91 13.32
CA ALA A 198 4.81 -22.70 13.19
C ALA A 198 5.13 -21.94 11.89
N THR A 199 6.39 -21.93 11.45
CA THR A 199 6.82 -21.34 10.17
C THR A 199 6.18 -22.07 8.99
N GLU A 200 6.19 -23.38 8.98
CA GLU A 200 5.54 -24.19 7.95
C GLU A 200 4.03 -23.94 7.87
N VAL A 201 3.36 -23.87 9.02
CA VAL A 201 1.92 -23.57 9.10
C VAL A 201 1.62 -22.16 8.60
N LEU A 202 2.46 -21.18 8.93
CA LEU A 202 2.27 -19.79 8.50
C LEU A 202 2.43 -19.63 6.99
N ASN A 203 3.36 -20.38 6.38
CA ASN A 203 3.59 -20.40 4.94
C ASN A 203 2.54 -21.21 4.15
N SER A 204 1.68 -21.98 4.85
CA SER A 204 0.55 -22.64 4.23
C SER A 204 -0.57 -21.61 3.92
N GLU A 205 -1.36 -21.85 2.87
CA GLU A 205 -2.48 -20.97 2.46
C GLU A 205 -3.55 -20.75 3.57
N LYS A 206 -3.49 -21.52 4.63
CA LYS A 206 -4.37 -21.41 5.80
C LYS A 206 -3.79 -20.43 6.81
N ALA A 207 -3.99 -19.15 6.59
CA ALA A 207 -3.61 -18.10 7.55
C ALA A 207 -4.28 -18.32 8.91
N VAL A 208 -3.49 -18.48 9.94
CA VAL A 208 -3.92 -18.99 11.23
C VAL A 208 -3.35 -18.13 12.35
N SER A 209 -3.93 -18.24 13.52
CA SER A 209 -3.36 -17.68 14.73
C SER A 209 -2.14 -18.51 15.17
N ILE A 210 -1.06 -17.83 15.50
CA ILE A 210 0.10 -18.47 16.14
C ILE A 210 -0.25 -18.72 17.59
N LEU A 211 -0.19 -19.97 17.99
CA LEU A 211 -0.39 -20.37 19.38
C LEU A 211 0.90 -20.20 20.21
N PRO A 212 0.82 -19.99 21.53
CA PRO A 212 2.00 -19.83 22.38
C PRO A 212 3.02 -20.95 22.25
N ILE A 213 2.59 -22.19 21.98
CA ILE A 213 3.48 -23.35 21.80
C ILE A 213 4.39 -23.22 20.56
N GLY A 214 4.01 -22.38 19.59
CA GLY A 214 4.82 -22.08 18.41
C GLY A 214 5.82 -20.98 18.64
N ILE A 215 5.75 -20.24 19.76
CA ILE A 215 6.60 -19.10 20.07
C ILE A 215 7.83 -19.57 20.84
N THR A 216 9.03 -19.22 20.38
CA THR A 216 10.31 -19.57 21.01
C THR A 216 10.95 -18.43 21.77
N HIS A 217 10.76 -17.19 21.29
CA HIS A 217 11.34 -16.00 21.89
C HIS A 217 10.45 -14.78 21.60
N VAL A 218 10.52 -13.78 22.48
CA VAL A 218 9.75 -12.53 22.39
C VAL A 218 10.69 -11.36 22.70
N GLU A 219 10.71 -10.34 21.85
CA GLU A 219 11.46 -9.11 22.02
C GLU A 219 10.55 -7.88 21.99
N GLY A 220 10.85 -6.90 22.88
CA GLY A 220 10.08 -5.64 22.98
C GLY A 220 8.96 -5.69 24.01
N GLU A 221 8.33 -4.54 24.20
CA GLU A 221 7.19 -4.36 25.11
C GLU A 221 5.92 -4.07 24.28
N PHE A 222 4.98 -4.95 24.34
CA PHE A 222 3.70 -4.82 23.61
C PHE A 222 2.53 -5.43 24.37
N GLU A 223 1.37 -4.89 24.09
CA GLU A 223 0.11 -5.27 24.73
C GLU A 223 -0.85 -5.88 23.71
N LYS A 224 -2.00 -6.33 24.22
CA LYS A 224 -3.11 -6.77 23.37
C LYS A 224 -3.47 -5.68 22.35
N ASP A 225 -3.73 -6.12 21.13
CA ASP A 225 -4.05 -5.31 19.95
C ASP A 225 -2.85 -4.58 19.32
N ASP A 226 -1.64 -4.68 19.88
CA ASP A 226 -0.42 -4.20 19.24
C ASP A 226 0.00 -5.08 18.06
N ILE A 227 0.79 -4.48 17.17
CA ILE A 227 1.40 -5.17 16.03
C ILE A 227 2.83 -5.59 16.40
N VAL A 228 3.19 -6.81 16.02
CA VAL A 228 4.52 -7.39 16.19
C VAL A 228 5.02 -7.99 14.89
N ARG A 229 6.34 -7.97 14.68
CA ARG A 229 6.99 -8.71 13.61
C ARG A 229 7.05 -10.19 13.97
N ILE A 230 6.89 -11.04 13.00
CA ILE A 230 7.00 -12.49 13.15
C ILE A 230 8.28 -12.92 12.45
N MET A 231 9.20 -13.49 13.23
CA MET A 231 10.50 -13.95 12.79
C MET A 231 10.50 -15.48 12.76
N ASP A 232 11.05 -16.08 11.70
CA ASP A 232 11.23 -17.53 11.63
C ASP A 232 12.37 -18.00 12.56
N PHE A 233 12.60 -19.31 12.59
CA PHE A 233 13.68 -19.92 13.38
C PHE A 233 15.10 -19.58 12.86
N GLN A 234 15.23 -18.99 11.68
CA GLN A 234 16.49 -18.50 11.09
C GLN A 234 16.72 -17.01 11.34
N GLY A 235 15.73 -16.30 11.93
CA GLY A 235 15.79 -14.87 12.18
C GLY A 235 15.36 -14.02 10.97
N ASN A 236 14.69 -14.62 9.97
CA ASN A 236 14.10 -13.85 8.87
C ASN A 236 12.68 -13.41 9.24
N GLN A 237 12.33 -12.20 8.87
CA GLN A 237 10.95 -11.74 9.01
C GLN A 237 10.05 -12.46 8.00
N VAL A 238 9.06 -13.18 8.50
CA VAL A 238 8.07 -13.93 7.69
C VAL A 238 6.69 -13.28 7.67
N GLY A 239 6.48 -12.24 8.47
CA GLY A 239 5.24 -11.49 8.47
C GLY A 239 5.08 -10.52 9.64
N VAL A 240 3.86 -10.01 9.77
CA VAL A 240 3.40 -9.22 10.91
C VAL A 240 2.11 -9.79 11.46
N GLY A 241 1.91 -9.61 12.74
CA GLY A 241 0.72 -10.12 13.43
C GLY A 241 0.18 -9.16 14.46
N LYS A 242 -1.10 -9.36 14.80
CA LYS A 242 -1.75 -8.63 15.88
C LYS A 242 -1.76 -9.51 17.14
N VAL A 243 -1.35 -8.94 18.26
CA VAL A 243 -1.40 -9.61 19.58
C VAL A 243 -2.84 -9.71 20.08
N ASN A 244 -3.27 -10.91 20.48
CA ASN A 244 -4.63 -11.17 20.97
C ASN A 244 -4.73 -11.41 22.46
N CYS A 245 -3.64 -11.77 23.13
CA CYS A 245 -3.55 -12.07 24.56
C CYS A 245 -2.24 -11.57 25.14
#